data_e268e704710ddefb4a0dae3e0470016e
#
_entry.id   e268e704710ddefb4a0dae3e0470016e
#
_cell.length_a   1.000
_cell.length_b   1.000
_cell.length_c   1.000
_cell.angle_alpha   90.00
_cell.angle_beta   90.00
_cell.angle_gamma   90.00
#
_symmetry.space_group_name_H-M   'P 1'
#
loop_
_entity.id
_entity.type
_entity.pdbx_description
1 polymer ?
#
loop_
_entity_poly.entity_id
_entity_poly.type
_entity_poly.pdbx_seq_one_letter_code
_entity_poly.pdbx_strand_id
1 'polypeptide(L)'
;MEYNEKNLPLAKWLIDKTNTKDYRIGNLLGMKHPKVDGDLLKIVGGRDELVRQAKVLERIPALGGEEYLHFDWREMNTDITRIDYRVEVIPRLCELIGIMDPRERQLQAISRICKLQVDVSESCLSVYCDHVLEQLNKGNTKELSKAEDEEFLKCLKALADLKEPEWKRVFSSKVFEKKNDITPSKVFERIYQGAVIEALKYSPQYDEGMSDDEILAVHGILSYSQTLEWKGAVEYCLTDRSGIASEEKIDTSSNYYGTVLNAQTLEHAVPTLRNDVEKIIVIENKANYESMEYDPKVLYIFCHGYFSPKEVRFLQMLMKTAPEEIQCYHWGDMDYGGIQIFLYNEKNIFPNLIPWKMDVPSYKAALEKEKGIKLCSKKQKKLEALNAGKLEVLKQCILENKMEIEQEMLI
;
A
#
# COMPACT_ATOMS: atom_id res chain seq x y z
N MET A 1 -5.06 43.64 -21.55
CA MET A 1 -6.01 42.50 -21.36
C MET A 1 -5.19 41.36 -20.80
N GLU A 2 -5.59 40.79 -19.70
CA GLU A 2 -4.89 39.67 -19.10
C GLU A 2 -5.38 38.39 -19.81
N TYR A 3 -4.47 37.60 -20.38
CA TYR A 3 -4.81 36.35 -21.06
C TYR A 3 -4.88 35.22 -20.04
N ASN A 4 -5.74 34.26 -20.28
CA ASN A 4 -5.88 33.04 -19.49
C ASN A 4 -6.39 31.88 -20.37
N GLU A 5 -6.44 30.68 -19.83
CA GLU A 5 -6.87 29.48 -20.56
C GLU A 5 -8.28 29.54 -21.12
N LYS A 6 -9.18 30.39 -20.55
CA LYS A 6 -10.58 30.51 -21.00
C LYS A 6 -10.73 31.49 -22.17
N ASN A 7 -9.91 32.54 -22.23
CA ASN A 7 -9.98 33.56 -23.30
C ASN A 7 -8.95 33.33 -24.41
N LEU A 8 -7.99 32.42 -24.20
CA LEU A 8 -6.98 32.02 -25.20
C LEU A 8 -6.79 30.49 -25.23
N PRO A 9 -7.86 29.70 -25.48
CA PRO A 9 -7.81 28.22 -25.48
C PRO A 9 -6.86 27.63 -26.53
N LEU A 10 -6.50 28.38 -27.59
CA LEU A 10 -5.48 27.94 -28.56
C LEU A 10 -4.11 27.80 -27.87
N ALA A 11 -3.71 28.74 -27.03
CA ALA A 11 -2.46 28.65 -26.29
C ALA A 11 -2.46 27.42 -25.36
N LYS A 12 -3.56 27.21 -24.62
CA LYS A 12 -3.73 26.02 -23.78
C LYS A 12 -3.63 24.72 -24.56
N TRP A 13 -4.28 24.66 -25.74
CA TRP A 13 -4.21 23.48 -26.61
C TRP A 13 -2.79 23.19 -27.10
N LEU A 14 -2.01 24.19 -27.48
CA LEU A 14 -0.60 24.02 -27.90
C LEU A 14 0.24 23.44 -26.74
N ILE A 15 0.03 23.94 -25.54
CA ILE A 15 0.69 23.42 -24.32
C ILE A 15 0.32 21.96 -24.09
N ASP A 16 -0.97 21.63 -24.13
CA ASP A 16 -1.45 20.26 -23.89
C ASP A 16 -0.94 19.26 -24.95
N LYS A 17 -0.87 19.68 -26.23
CA LYS A 17 -0.29 18.87 -27.32
C LYS A 17 1.22 18.64 -27.14
N THR A 18 1.90 19.54 -26.46
CA THR A 18 3.34 19.42 -26.18
C THR A 18 3.62 18.67 -24.89
N ASN A 19 2.68 18.59 -23.95
CA ASN A 19 2.84 17.96 -22.64
C ASN A 19 3.03 16.42 -22.76
N THR A 20 4.15 16.01 -23.35
CA THR A 20 4.61 14.63 -23.51
C THR A 20 5.64 14.26 -22.44
N LYS A 21 5.96 12.96 -22.32
CA LYS A 21 7.04 12.51 -21.42
C LYS A 21 8.36 13.22 -21.73
N ASP A 22 8.73 13.26 -23.01
CA ASP A 22 9.99 13.88 -23.46
C ASP A 22 10.05 15.34 -23.08
N TYR A 23 8.95 16.10 -23.23
CA TYR A 23 8.90 17.50 -22.81
C TYR A 23 9.10 17.64 -21.29
N ARG A 24 8.42 16.82 -20.49
CA ARG A 24 8.51 16.88 -19.03
C ARG A 24 9.90 16.55 -18.49
N ILE A 25 10.65 15.69 -19.17
CA ILE A 25 12.05 15.37 -18.79
C ILE A 25 13.09 16.35 -19.36
N GLY A 26 12.64 17.40 -20.06
CA GLY A 26 13.50 18.50 -20.49
C GLY A 26 13.93 18.49 -21.94
N ASN A 27 13.34 17.64 -22.79
CA ASN A 27 13.54 17.76 -24.24
C ASN A 27 12.70 18.92 -24.79
N LEU A 28 13.35 20.09 -24.88
CA LEU A 28 12.72 21.31 -25.38
C LEU A 28 13.00 21.59 -26.87
N LEU A 29 13.70 20.69 -27.54
CA LEU A 29 14.09 20.87 -28.93
C LEU A 29 13.05 20.33 -29.90
N GLY A 30 12.96 20.97 -31.06
CA GLY A 30 12.16 20.51 -32.17
C GLY A 30 10.97 21.39 -32.52
N MET A 31 10.44 21.14 -33.70
CA MET A 31 9.28 21.83 -34.25
C MET A 31 8.08 20.87 -34.29
N LYS A 32 6.93 21.36 -33.92
CA LYS A 32 5.64 20.65 -33.95
C LYS A 32 4.77 21.20 -35.07
N HIS A 33 4.05 20.30 -35.73
CA HIS A 33 3.19 20.60 -36.87
C HIS A 33 1.78 20.02 -36.68
N PRO A 34 1.05 20.42 -35.61
CA PRO A 34 -0.28 19.86 -35.41
C PRO A 34 -1.25 20.27 -36.51
N LYS A 35 -2.12 19.35 -36.86
CA LYS A 35 -3.20 19.62 -37.85
C LYS A 35 -4.29 20.48 -37.26
N VAL A 36 -4.85 21.37 -38.05
CA VAL A 36 -6.09 22.07 -37.72
C VAL A 36 -7.24 21.11 -38.02
N ASP A 37 -7.77 20.48 -37.00
CA ASP A 37 -8.84 19.47 -37.08
C ASP A 37 -10.14 19.92 -36.37
N GLY A 38 -11.17 19.10 -36.50
CA GLY A 38 -12.48 19.38 -35.86
C GLY A 38 -12.41 19.44 -34.32
N ASP A 39 -11.46 18.77 -33.70
CA ASP A 39 -11.31 18.79 -32.24
C ASP A 39 -10.69 20.10 -31.80
N LEU A 40 -9.67 20.60 -32.50
CA LEU A 40 -9.14 21.94 -32.23
C LEU A 40 -10.25 23.00 -32.39
N LEU A 41 -11.03 22.94 -33.49
CA LEU A 41 -12.08 23.92 -33.72
C LEU A 41 -13.17 23.92 -32.63
N LYS A 42 -13.51 22.74 -32.09
CA LYS A 42 -14.43 22.66 -30.93
C LYS A 42 -13.84 23.31 -29.67
N ILE A 43 -12.55 23.07 -29.40
CA ILE A 43 -11.86 23.60 -28.22
C ILE A 43 -11.76 25.12 -28.27
N VAL A 44 -11.43 25.67 -29.43
CA VAL A 44 -11.25 27.12 -29.58
C VAL A 44 -12.55 27.89 -29.81
N GLY A 45 -13.65 27.22 -30.11
CA GLY A 45 -14.97 27.85 -30.32
C GLY A 45 -15.29 28.16 -31.80
N GLY A 46 -14.64 27.49 -32.76
CA GLY A 46 -14.90 27.62 -34.19
C GLY A 46 -13.75 28.29 -34.98
N ARG A 47 -13.95 28.39 -36.31
CA ARG A 47 -12.91 28.92 -37.18
C ARG A 47 -12.61 30.40 -36.98
N ASP A 48 -13.63 31.22 -36.83
CA ASP A 48 -13.45 32.66 -36.63
C ASP A 48 -12.68 32.96 -35.35
N GLU A 49 -12.96 32.18 -34.33
CA GLU A 49 -12.28 32.28 -33.03
C GLU A 49 -10.83 31.79 -33.12
N LEU A 50 -10.56 30.70 -33.86
CA LEU A 50 -9.19 30.24 -34.16
C LEU A 50 -8.38 31.36 -34.85
N VAL A 51 -8.93 31.99 -35.90
CA VAL A 51 -8.31 33.10 -36.62
C VAL A 51 -8.06 34.29 -35.69
N ARG A 52 -9.04 34.64 -34.84
CA ARG A 52 -8.89 35.72 -33.87
C ARG A 52 -7.72 35.47 -32.90
N GLN A 53 -7.67 34.27 -32.33
CA GLN A 53 -6.65 33.89 -31.37
C GLN A 53 -5.25 33.78 -32.01
N ALA A 54 -5.13 33.26 -33.23
CA ALA A 54 -3.88 33.20 -33.95
C ALA A 54 -3.32 34.62 -34.18
N LYS A 55 -4.16 35.56 -34.67
CA LYS A 55 -3.77 36.95 -34.83
C LYS A 55 -3.32 37.64 -33.53
N VAL A 56 -3.91 37.23 -32.40
CA VAL A 56 -3.46 37.69 -31.07
C VAL A 56 -2.07 37.15 -30.76
N LEU A 57 -1.84 35.85 -30.95
CA LEU A 57 -0.55 35.21 -30.64
C LEU A 57 0.59 35.72 -31.49
N GLU A 58 0.36 35.94 -32.81
CA GLU A 58 1.37 36.53 -33.73
C GLU A 58 1.83 37.92 -33.29
N ARG A 59 0.94 38.71 -32.68
CA ARG A 59 1.27 40.08 -32.25
C ARG A 59 2.01 40.19 -30.94
N ILE A 60 2.23 39.07 -30.22
CA ILE A 60 2.89 39.07 -28.91
C ILE A 60 4.41 38.90 -29.12
N PRO A 61 5.23 39.96 -28.96
CA PRO A 61 6.68 39.89 -29.21
C PRO A 61 7.37 38.89 -28.26
N ALA A 62 6.84 38.70 -27.06
CA ALA A 62 7.38 37.74 -26.08
C ALA A 62 7.39 36.29 -26.56
N LEU A 63 6.56 35.92 -27.56
CA LEU A 63 6.55 34.57 -28.14
C LEU A 63 7.68 34.34 -29.16
N GLY A 64 8.46 35.37 -29.52
CA GLY A 64 9.64 35.27 -30.40
C GLY A 64 9.36 35.35 -31.91
N GLY A 65 8.13 35.72 -32.30
CA GLY A 65 7.73 35.91 -33.68
C GLY A 65 7.59 34.64 -34.51
N GLU A 66 7.56 34.76 -35.84
CA GLU A 66 7.30 33.67 -36.80
C GLU A 66 8.33 32.52 -36.72
N GLU A 67 9.52 32.74 -36.22
CA GLU A 67 10.52 31.69 -36.03
C GLU A 67 10.09 30.65 -34.96
N TYR A 68 9.32 31.07 -33.95
CA TYR A 68 8.90 30.24 -32.83
C TYR A 68 7.45 29.77 -32.93
N LEU A 69 6.56 30.58 -33.54
CA LEU A 69 5.15 30.25 -33.72
C LEU A 69 4.68 30.86 -35.04
N HIS A 70 4.30 30.02 -35.98
CA HIS A 70 3.88 30.39 -37.34
C HIS A 70 2.53 29.77 -37.68
N PHE A 71 1.68 30.53 -38.38
CA PHE A 71 0.38 30.12 -38.90
C PHE A 71 0.37 30.21 -40.41
N ASP A 72 0.09 29.15 -41.11
CA ASP A 72 -0.10 29.15 -42.57
C ASP A 72 -1.51 29.66 -42.88
N TRP A 73 -1.58 30.86 -43.39
CA TRP A 73 -2.83 31.53 -43.74
C TRP A 73 -3.31 31.20 -45.13
N ARG A 74 -4.62 31.08 -45.31
CA ARG A 74 -5.33 30.99 -46.59
C ARG A 74 -6.27 32.18 -46.78
N GLU A 75 -6.68 32.41 -48.05
CA GLU A 75 -7.77 33.33 -48.42
C GLU A 75 -7.68 34.69 -47.75
N MET A 76 -6.58 35.40 -47.99
CA MET A 76 -6.34 36.75 -47.42
C MET A 76 -6.44 36.80 -45.87
N ASN A 77 -5.91 35.78 -45.18
CA ASN A 77 -5.91 35.69 -43.70
C ASN A 77 -7.28 35.48 -43.10
N THR A 78 -8.17 34.75 -43.76
CA THR A 78 -9.48 34.38 -43.27
C THR A 78 -9.57 32.94 -42.75
N ASP A 79 -8.59 32.08 -43.05
CA ASP A 79 -8.51 30.69 -42.57
C ASP A 79 -7.07 30.29 -42.31
N ILE A 80 -6.88 29.29 -41.41
CA ILE A 80 -5.59 28.72 -41.04
C ILE A 80 -5.58 27.24 -41.43
N THR A 81 -4.53 26.82 -42.14
CA THR A 81 -4.38 25.43 -42.60
C THR A 81 -3.39 24.62 -41.80
N ARG A 82 -2.41 25.29 -41.21
CA ARG A 82 -1.34 24.65 -40.49
C ARG A 82 -0.84 25.57 -39.36
N ILE A 83 -0.40 24.98 -38.30
CA ILE A 83 0.24 25.63 -37.17
C ILE A 83 1.60 25.00 -36.97
N ASP A 84 2.66 25.80 -37.05
CA ASP A 84 4.01 25.35 -36.79
C ASP A 84 4.57 26.09 -35.60
N TYR A 85 5.15 25.36 -34.64
CA TYR A 85 5.75 26.01 -33.48
C TYR A 85 6.96 25.22 -32.96
N ARG A 86 7.92 25.94 -32.42
CA ARG A 86 9.06 25.39 -31.68
C ARG A 86 8.63 25.05 -30.26
N VAL A 87 9.13 23.93 -29.72
CA VAL A 87 8.81 23.48 -28.37
C VAL A 87 9.24 24.54 -27.33
N GLU A 88 10.29 25.31 -27.63
CA GLU A 88 10.80 26.38 -26.77
C GLU A 88 9.82 27.54 -26.54
N VAL A 89 8.73 27.65 -27.31
CA VAL A 89 7.70 28.68 -27.10
C VAL A 89 6.77 28.32 -25.92
N ILE A 90 6.68 27.05 -25.54
CA ILE A 90 5.72 26.56 -24.54
C ILE A 90 5.86 27.23 -23.18
N PRO A 91 7.04 27.38 -22.57
CA PRO A 91 7.19 28.14 -21.32
C PRO A 91 6.60 29.55 -21.40
N ARG A 92 6.83 30.27 -22.52
CA ARG A 92 6.29 31.59 -22.76
C ARG A 92 4.76 31.62 -22.90
N LEU A 93 4.19 30.59 -23.55
CA LEU A 93 2.74 30.41 -23.62
C LEU A 93 2.13 30.13 -22.23
N CYS A 94 2.80 29.33 -21.42
CA CYS A 94 2.36 29.07 -20.05
C CYS A 94 2.34 30.37 -19.21
N GLU A 95 3.41 31.16 -19.28
CA GLU A 95 3.49 32.46 -18.62
C GLU A 95 2.39 33.41 -19.11
N LEU A 96 2.17 33.47 -20.43
CA LEU A 96 1.15 34.32 -21.06
C LEU A 96 -0.27 34.08 -20.53
N ILE A 97 -0.64 32.80 -20.32
CA ILE A 97 -2.00 32.45 -19.85
C ILE A 97 -2.05 32.13 -18.36
N GLY A 98 -0.96 32.37 -17.61
CA GLY A 98 -0.89 32.24 -16.16
C GLY A 98 -1.02 30.81 -15.65
N ILE A 99 -0.51 29.82 -16.38
CA ILE A 99 -0.46 28.41 -15.93
C ILE A 99 0.98 27.97 -15.72
N MET A 100 1.15 27.00 -14.83
CA MET A 100 2.49 26.41 -14.60
C MET A 100 2.90 25.54 -15.80
N ASP A 101 4.16 25.69 -16.24
CA ASP A 101 4.76 24.84 -17.26
C ASP A 101 4.74 23.37 -16.78
N PRO A 102 4.24 22.40 -17.59
CA PRO A 102 4.24 20.99 -17.23
C PRO A 102 5.60 20.43 -16.84
N ARG A 103 6.69 20.94 -17.39
CA ARG A 103 8.07 20.59 -17.01
C ARG A 103 8.43 21.13 -15.64
N GLU A 104 8.12 22.39 -15.37
CA GLU A 104 8.37 23.00 -14.08
C GLU A 104 7.58 22.31 -12.98
N ARG A 105 6.31 21.99 -13.26
CA ARG A 105 5.46 21.20 -12.39
C ARG A 105 6.07 19.84 -12.05
N GLN A 106 6.63 19.14 -13.05
CA GLN A 106 7.34 17.88 -12.86
C GLN A 106 8.59 18.03 -11.96
N LEU A 107 9.40 19.07 -12.20
CA LEU A 107 10.60 19.34 -11.40
C LEU A 107 10.27 19.69 -9.95
N GLN A 108 9.20 20.45 -9.72
CA GLN A 108 8.73 20.77 -8.37
C GLN A 108 8.27 19.50 -7.64
N ALA A 109 7.53 18.61 -8.31
CA ALA A 109 7.13 17.32 -7.75
C ALA A 109 8.35 16.46 -7.37
N ILE A 110 9.35 16.35 -8.26
CA ILE A 110 10.60 15.66 -7.97
C ILE A 110 11.28 16.26 -6.73
N SER A 111 11.40 17.59 -6.66
CA SER A 111 12.01 18.27 -5.52
C SER A 111 11.29 17.98 -4.18
N ARG A 112 9.94 17.93 -4.19
CA ARG A 112 9.15 17.58 -2.99
C ARG A 112 9.40 16.14 -2.54
N ILE A 113 9.41 15.19 -3.48
CA ILE A 113 9.69 13.78 -3.15
C ILE A 113 11.14 13.59 -2.69
N CYS A 114 12.11 14.28 -3.28
CA CYS A 114 13.50 14.25 -2.79
C CYS A 114 13.62 14.75 -1.33
N LYS A 115 12.87 15.79 -0.96
CA LYS A 115 12.83 16.27 0.43
C LYS A 115 12.20 15.21 1.35
N LEU A 116 11.06 14.65 0.94
CA LEU A 116 10.44 13.58 1.72
C LEU A 116 11.38 12.37 1.87
N GLN A 117 12.07 11.97 0.81
CA GLN A 117 13.01 10.83 0.84
C GLN A 117 14.12 11.02 1.90
N VAL A 118 14.63 12.24 2.06
CA VAL A 118 15.59 12.54 3.14
C VAL A 118 14.95 12.36 4.51
N ASP A 119 13.72 12.88 4.69
CA ASP A 119 12.99 12.79 5.94
C ASP A 119 12.62 11.34 6.34
N VAL A 120 12.37 10.47 5.36
CA VAL A 120 11.94 9.07 5.57
C VAL A 120 13.02 8.03 5.29
N SER A 121 14.27 8.45 5.14
CA SER A 121 15.40 7.59 4.69
C SER A 121 15.62 6.34 5.54
N GLU A 122 15.34 6.39 6.84
CA GLU A 122 15.45 5.26 7.77
C GLU A 122 14.15 4.43 7.88
N SER A 123 13.09 4.81 7.17
CA SER A 123 11.81 4.12 7.20
C SER A 123 11.60 3.25 5.94
N CYS A 124 10.64 2.32 6.03
CA CYS A 124 10.22 1.50 4.89
C CYS A 124 9.64 2.32 3.73
N LEU A 125 9.22 3.57 3.97
CA LEU A 125 8.68 4.48 2.95
C LEU A 125 9.75 5.01 1.98
N SER A 126 11.04 4.86 2.28
CA SER A 126 12.13 5.21 1.37
C SER A 126 12.00 4.49 0.03
N VAL A 127 11.62 3.21 0.03
CA VAL A 127 11.41 2.39 -1.19
C VAL A 127 10.28 2.95 -2.06
N TYR A 128 9.19 3.42 -1.44
CA TYR A 128 8.12 4.10 -2.16
C TYR A 128 8.60 5.41 -2.79
N CYS A 129 9.38 6.21 -2.06
CA CYS A 129 9.95 7.45 -2.60
C CYS A 129 10.87 7.18 -3.81
N ASP A 130 11.71 6.15 -3.74
CA ASP A 130 12.56 5.71 -4.86
C ASP A 130 11.72 5.37 -6.09
N HIS A 131 10.65 4.60 -5.91
CA HIS A 131 9.73 4.26 -6.99
C HIS A 131 9.10 5.52 -7.61
N VAL A 132 8.58 6.43 -6.78
CA VAL A 132 7.95 7.66 -7.27
C VAL A 132 8.95 8.53 -8.03
N LEU A 133 10.17 8.70 -7.51
CA LEU A 133 11.24 9.43 -8.19
C LEU A 133 11.59 8.81 -9.55
N GLU A 134 11.69 7.50 -9.61
CA GLU A 134 11.92 6.79 -10.88
C GLU A 134 10.82 7.09 -11.90
N GLN A 135 9.55 7.04 -11.48
CA GLN A 135 8.41 7.34 -12.36
C GLN A 135 8.41 8.81 -12.83
N LEU A 136 8.64 9.74 -11.92
CA LEU A 136 8.69 11.17 -12.24
C LEU A 136 9.87 11.50 -13.17
N ASN A 137 11.06 10.95 -12.93
CA ASN A 137 12.23 11.13 -13.79
C ASN A 137 12.04 10.55 -15.20
N LYS A 138 11.15 9.56 -15.37
CA LYS A 138 10.73 9.05 -16.69
C LYS A 138 9.62 9.89 -17.35
N GLY A 139 9.24 11.02 -16.75
CA GLY A 139 8.18 11.90 -17.25
C GLY A 139 6.77 11.33 -17.09
N ASN A 140 6.55 10.30 -16.26
CA ASN A 140 5.23 9.77 -15.97
C ASN A 140 4.46 10.73 -15.04
N THR A 141 3.13 10.81 -15.24
CA THR A 141 2.27 11.72 -14.47
C THR A 141 1.39 11.00 -13.46
N LYS A 142 1.44 9.66 -13.39
CA LYS A 142 0.57 8.87 -12.52
C LYS A 142 0.72 9.25 -11.04
N GLU A 143 1.96 9.51 -10.61
CA GLU A 143 2.27 9.85 -9.22
C GLU A 143 2.33 11.37 -8.98
N LEU A 144 2.13 12.20 -10.01
CA LEU A 144 2.28 13.65 -9.94
C LEU A 144 1.32 14.28 -8.92
N SER A 145 0.04 13.88 -8.95
CA SER A 145 -0.96 14.41 -8.02
C SER A 145 -0.66 14.09 -6.55
N LYS A 146 -0.10 12.91 -6.27
CA LYS A 146 0.33 12.53 -4.92
C LYS A 146 1.57 13.33 -4.48
N ALA A 147 2.51 13.54 -5.40
CA ALA A 147 3.71 14.33 -5.14
C ALA A 147 3.42 15.83 -4.94
N GLU A 148 2.28 16.31 -5.41
CA GLU A 148 1.80 17.68 -5.22
C GLU A 148 0.94 17.87 -3.97
N ASP A 149 0.40 16.80 -3.40
CA ASP A 149 -0.44 16.84 -2.21
C ASP A 149 0.43 16.96 -0.94
N GLU A 150 0.59 18.19 -0.46
CA GLU A 150 1.43 18.50 0.71
C GLU A 150 0.91 17.80 1.99
N GLU A 151 -0.41 17.62 2.13
CA GLU A 151 -0.98 16.91 3.27
C GLU A 151 -0.71 15.41 3.20
N PHE A 152 -0.71 14.83 2.00
CA PHE A 152 -0.31 13.44 1.80
C PHE A 152 1.17 13.24 2.15
N LEU A 153 2.06 14.13 1.68
CA LEU A 153 3.48 14.06 2.00
C LEU A 153 3.75 14.24 3.50
N LYS A 154 3.03 15.17 4.16
CA LYS A 154 3.05 15.36 5.61
C LYS A 154 2.58 14.10 6.34
N CYS A 155 1.55 13.42 5.82
CA CYS A 155 1.06 12.17 6.38
C CYS A 155 2.12 11.05 6.31
N LEU A 156 2.78 10.87 5.17
CA LEU A 156 3.85 9.88 5.02
C LEU A 156 5.03 10.15 5.98
N LYS A 157 5.42 11.42 6.12
CA LYS A 157 6.44 11.81 7.09
C LYS A 157 6.02 11.49 8.52
N ALA A 158 4.80 11.88 8.92
CA ALA A 158 4.28 11.59 10.26
C ALA A 158 4.21 10.08 10.54
N LEU A 159 3.92 9.26 9.53
CA LEU A 159 3.94 7.80 9.64
C LEU A 159 5.37 7.28 9.84
N ALA A 160 6.35 7.81 9.11
CA ALA A 160 7.76 7.44 9.28
C ALA A 160 8.32 7.82 10.66
N ASP A 161 7.82 8.90 11.25
CA ASP A 161 8.25 9.42 12.56
C ASP A 161 7.59 8.68 13.76
N LEU A 162 6.65 7.74 13.51
CA LEU A 162 6.00 6.97 14.58
C LEU A 162 7.03 6.11 15.32
N LYS A 163 7.18 6.36 16.62
CA LYS A 163 8.05 5.56 17.50
C LYS A 163 7.29 4.40 18.14
N GLU A 164 6.00 4.60 18.38
CA GLU A 164 5.10 3.64 19.02
C GLU A 164 3.80 3.54 18.20
N PRO A 165 3.16 2.37 18.20
CA PRO A 165 1.88 2.20 17.52
C PRO A 165 0.81 3.16 18.07
N GLU A 166 0.04 3.74 17.17
CA GLU A 166 -0.98 4.73 17.50
C GLU A 166 -2.35 4.39 16.89
N TRP A 167 -3.42 4.77 17.58
CA TRP A 167 -4.77 4.61 17.06
C TRP A 167 -5.01 5.46 15.82
N LYS A 168 -5.56 4.88 14.78
CA LYS A 168 -5.86 5.52 13.48
C LYS A 168 -6.52 6.89 13.62
N ARG A 169 -7.50 7.02 14.52
CA ARG A 169 -8.20 8.30 14.77
C ARG A 169 -7.34 9.32 15.50
N VAL A 170 -6.47 8.88 16.40
CA VAL A 170 -5.54 9.75 17.13
C VAL A 170 -4.47 10.25 16.16
N PHE A 171 -3.85 9.35 15.39
CA PHE A 171 -2.93 9.68 14.31
C PHE A 171 -3.54 10.73 13.36
N SER A 172 -4.75 10.47 12.86
CA SER A 172 -5.47 11.40 11.99
C SER A 172 -5.62 12.79 12.62
N SER A 173 -6.02 12.86 13.90
CA SER A 173 -6.21 14.14 14.60
C SER A 173 -4.92 14.93 14.83
N LYS A 174 -3.78 14.25 14.91
CA LYS A 174 -2.46 14.90 15.06
C LYS A 174 -1.92 15.45 13.74
N VAL A 175 -2.20 14.75 12.65
CA VAL A 175 -1.63 15.05 11.33
C VAL A 175 -2.47 16.07 10.57
N PHE A 176 -3.79 15.96 10.66
CA PHE A 176 -4.72 16.71 9.83
C PHE A 176 -5.57 17.70 10.60
N GLU A 177 -5.93 18.78 9.93
CA GLU A 177 -6.95 19.71 10.34
C GLU A 177 -8.33 19.30 9.77
N LYS A 178 -9.37 20.04 10.16
CA LYS A 178 -10.72 19.84 9.60
C LYS A 178 -10.70 20.13 8.10
N LYS A 179 -11.22 19.20 7.29
CA LYS A 179 -11.29 19.34 5.82
C LYS A 179 -12.73 19.23 5.37
N ASN A 180 -13.30 20.35 4.90
CA ASN A 180 -14.73 20.46 4.62
C ASN A 180 -15.58 20.04 5.84
N ASP A 181 -16.47 19.06 5.67
CA ASP A 181 -17.32 18.51 6.74
C ASP A 181 -16.71 17.31 7.46
N ILE A 182 -15.43 16.99 7.17
CA ILE A 182 -14.72 15.85 7.76
C ILE A 182 -13.92 16.33 8.98
N THR A 183 -14.21 15.74 10.14
CA THR A 183 -13.45 16.00 11.37
C THR A 183 -12.00 15.52 11.27
N PRO A 184 -11.03 16.17 11.93
CA PRO A 184 -9.61 15.78 11.89
C PRO A 184 -9.38 14.28 12.11
N SER A 185 -10.10 13.67 13.07
CA SER A 185 -10.00 12.24 13.39
C SER A 185 -10.44 11.28 12.28
N LYS A 186 -11.09 11.77 11.24
CA LYS A 186 -11.58 10.95 10.11
C LYS A 186 -10.96 11.32 8.76
N VAL A 187 -10.11 12.34 8.69
CA VAL A 187 -9.49 12.79 7.43
C VAL A 187 -8.59 11.69 6.86
N PHE A 188 -7.75 11.06 7.68
CA PHE A 188 -6.91 9.95 7.26
C PHE A 188 -7.74 8.84 6.62
N GLU A 189 -8.71 8.30 7.36
CA GLU A 189 -9.55 7.17 6.92
C GLU A 189 -10.32 7.45 5.61
N ARG A 190 -10.86 8.68 5.47
CA ARG A 190 -11.74 9.02 4.34
C ARG A 190 -11.02 9.52 3.09
N ILE A 191 -9.82 10.06 3.24
CA ILE A 191 -9.13 10.74 2.13
C ILE A 191 -7.79 10.06 1.83
N TYR A 192 -6.97 9.79 2.83
CA TYR A 192 -5.57 9.42 2.62
C TYR A 192 -5.25 7.95 2.82
N GLN A 193 -6.08 7.20 3.55
CA GLN A 193 -5.81 5.79 3.89
C GLN A 193 -5.47 4.95 2.66
N GLY A 194 -6.27 5.01 1.61
CA GLY A 194 -6.02 4.23 0.39
C GLY A 194 -4.69 4.57 -0.27
N ALA A 195 -4.34 5.87 -0.35
CA ALA A 195 -3.07 6.30 -0.94
C ALA A 195 -1.86 5.89 -0.07
N VAL A 196 -2.02 5.94 1.26
CA VAL A 196 -0.99 5.49 2.21
C VAL A 196 -0.80 3.98 2.12
N ILE A 197 -1.87 3.19 2.08
CA ILE A 197 -1.79 1.73 1.89
C ILE A 197 -1.06 1.38 0.59
N GLU A 198 -1.36 2.07 -0.52
CA GLU A 198 -0.63 1.88 -1.78
C GLU A 198 0.87 2.20 -1.63
N ALA A 199 1.23 3.21 -0.84
CA ALA A 199 2.64 3.51 -0.56
C ALA A 199 3.30 2.43 0.32
N LEU A 200 2.58 1.90 1.32
CA LEU A 200 3.06 0.86 2.22
C LEU A 200 3.24 -0.51 1.55
N LYS A 201 2.57 -0.76 0.43
CA LYS A 201 2.79 -1.98 -0.38
C LYS A 201 4.19 -2.09 -0.98
N TYR A 202 4.97 -1.03 -0.96
CA TYR A 202 6.40 -1.07 -1.32
C TYR A 202 7.31 -1.45 -0.14
N SER A 203 6.76 -1.53 1.07
CA SER A 203 7.50 -1.93 2.27
C SER A 203 7.93 -3.40 2.21
N PRO A 204 9.14 -3.74 2.71
CA PRO A 204 9.55 -5.14 2.90
C PRO A 204 8.68 -5.94 3.87
N GLN A 205 7.88 -5.25 4.68
CA GLN A 205 6.95 -5.84 5.65
C GLN A 205 5.58 -6.16 5.04
N TYR A 206 5.33 -5.70 3.82
CA TYR A 206 4.07 -5.97 3.13
C TYR A 206 4.03 -7.42 2.62
N ASP A 207 2.90 -8.06 2.83
CA ASP A 207 2.54 -9.34 2.24
C ASP A 207 1.23 -9.20 1.47
N GLU A 208 1.12 -9.84 0.30
CA GLU A 208 -0.06 -9.70 -0.58
C GLU A 208 -1.37 -10.25 0.02
N GLY A 209 -1.28 -11.08 1.06
CA GLY A 209 -2.45 -11.61 1.79
C GLY A 209 -3.00 -10.65 2.83
N MET A 210 -2.24 -9.63 3.22
CA MET A 210 -2.65 -8.67 4.26
C MET A 210 -3.86 -7.86 3.86
N SER A 211 -4.82 -7.73 4.77
CA SER A 211 -5.90 -6.75 4.70
C SER A 211 -5.36 -5.33 4.92
N ASP A 212 -6.16 -4.33 4.55
CA ASP A 212 -5.80 -2.92 4.75
C ASP A 212 -5.46 -2.58 6.21
N ASP A 213 -6.22 -3.13 7.16
CA ASP A 213 -5.99 -2.90 8.59
C ASP A 213 -4.72 -3.62 9.10
N GLU A 214 -4.38 -4.78 8.56
CA GLU A 214 -3.13 -5.47 8.86
C GLU A 214 -1.92 -4.72 8.30
N ILE A 215 -2.00 -4.21 7.06
CA ILE A 215 -0.95 -3.36 6.48
C ILE A 215 -0.70 -2.14 7.38
N LEU A 216 -1.75 -1.46 7.81
CA LEU A 216 -1.64 -0.31 8.70
C LEU A 216 -1.06 -0.68 10.07
N ALA A 217 -1.50 -1.82 10.65
CA ALA A 217 -1.06 -2.27 11.96
C ALA A 217 0.43 -2.62 11.99
N VAL A 218 0.95 -3.30 10.96
CA VAL A 218 2.39 -3.62 10.83
C VAL A 218 3.25 -2.36 10.80
N HIS A 219 2.68 -1.25 10.27
CA HIS A 219 3.33 0.06 10.19
C HIS A 219 2.94 1.01 11.33
N GLY A 220 2.35 0.49 12.41
CA GLY A 220 2.10 1.24 13.63
C GLY A 220 0.77 2.00 13.68
N ILE A 221 -0.15 1.86 12.73
CA ILE A 221 -1.49 2.48 12.78
C ILE A 221 -2.53 1.42 13.15
N LEU A 222 -3.14 1.55 14.33
CA LEU A 222 -4.08 0.59 14.89
C LEU A 222 -5.53 0.98 14.61
N SER A 223 -6.30 0.06 14.03
CA SER A 223 -7.73 0.20 13.77
C SER A 223 -8.60 -0.47 14.84
N TYR A 224 -8.10 -1.54 15.45
CA TYR A 224 -8.78 -2.35 16.46
C TYR A 224 -7.80 -2.73 17.59
N SER A 225 -8.36 -3.15 18.73
CA SER A 225 -7.55 -3.61 19.84
C SER A 225 -6.90 -4.94 19.50
N GLN A 226 -5.58 -5.00 19.57
CA GLN A 226 -4.81 -6.23 19.40
C GLN A 226 -4.95 -7.09 20.64
N THR A 227 -5.24 -8.37 20.47
CA THR A 227 -5.35 -9.33 21.54
C THR A 227 -4.77 -10.66 21.11
N LEU A 228 -3.94 -11.26 21.95
CA LEU A 228 -3.45 -12.62 21.76
C LEU A 228 -4.29 -13.57 22.62
N GLU A 229 -4.76 -14.63 22.00
CA GLU A 229 -5.55 -15.65 22.67
C GLU A 229 -4.90 -17.02 22.54
N TRP A 230 -4.84 -17.74 23.67
CA TRP A 230 -4.34 -19.11 23.68
C TRP A 230 -5.06 -19.97 24.71
N LYS A 231 -4.96 -21.28 24.53
CA LYS A 231 -5.41 -22.32 25.45
C LYS A 231 -4.24 -23.25 25.76
N GLY A 232 -3.83 -23.33 27.02
CA GLY A 232 -2.65 -24.09 27.46
C GLY A 232 -1.81 -23.35 28.49
N ALA A 233 -0.72 -23.97 28.90
CA ALA A 233 0.11 -23.53 30.00
C ALA A 233 1.23 -22.57 29.56
N VAL A 234 1.05 -21.29 29.83
CA VAL A 234 2.07 -20.24 29.69
C VAL A 234 2.22 -19.54 31.04
N GLU A 235 3.45 -19.36 31.49
CA GLU A 235 3.75 -18.44 32.60
C GLU A 235 4.17 -17.08 32.02
N TYR A 236 3.80 -16.00 32.67
CA TYR A 236 4.34 -14.68 32.34
C TYR A 236 4.42 -13.80 33.57
N CYS A 237 5.38 -12.88 33.61
CA CYS A 237 5.45 -11.79 34.57
C CYS A 237 5.26 -10.46 33.85
N LEU A 238 4.83 -9.43 34.60
CA LEU A 238 4.66 -8.09 34.06
C LEU A 238 5.90 -7.24 34.39
N THR A 239 6.31 -6.40 33.46
CA THR A 239 7.32 -5.37 33.72
C THR A 239 6.65 -4.10 34.25
N ASP A 240 7.34 -3.41 35.17
CA ASP A 240 6.97 -2.08 35.60
C ASP A 240 7.30 -1.01 34.51
N ARG A 241 7.06 0.27 34.85
CA ARG A 241 7.35 1.40 33.94
C ARG A 241 8.85 1.60 33.66
N SER A 242 9.73 1.03 34.45
CA SER A 242 11.18 1.06 34.24
C SER A 242 11.69 -0.14 33.47
N GLY A 243 10.78 -1.07 33.07
CA GLY A 243 11.12 -2.29 32.32
C GLY A 243 11.64 -3.43 33.21
N ILE A 244 11.53 -3.30 34.52
CA ILE A 244 11.95 -4.35 35.47
C ILE A 244 10.80 -5.34 35.63
N ALA A 245 11.10 -6.63 35.39
CA ALA A 245 10.13 -7.71 35.52
C ALA A 245 9.77 -7.97 36.99
N SER A 246 8.47 -8.16 37.24
CA SER A 246 7.97 -8.59 38.56
C SER A 246 8.47 -10.01 38.86
N GLU A 247 8.69 -10.28 40.15
CA GLU A 247 8.95 -11.65 40.65
C GLU A 247 7.67 -12.51 40.63
N GLU A 248 6.50 -11.87 40.64
CA GLU A 248 5.21 -12.54 40.62
C GLU A 248 4.90 -13.06 39.19
N LYS A 249 4.70 -14.37 39.10
CA LYS A 249 4.35 -15.06 37.87
C LYS A 249 2.86 -15.35 37.82
N ILE A 250 2.28 -15.14 36.67
CA ILE A 250 0.90 -15.51 36.34
C ILE A 250 0.97 -16.78 35.49
N ASP A 251 0.38 -17.87 36.01
CA ASP A 251 0.31 -19.19 35.33
C ASP A 251 -1.09 -19.39 34.75
N THR A 252 -1.17 -19.70 33.47
CA THR A 252 -2.44 -19.92 32.75
C THR A 252 -2.85 -21.38 32.66
N SER A 253 -2.16 -22.31 33.30
CA SER A 253 -2.43 -23.75 33.24
C SER A 253 -3.83 -24.16 33.71
N SER A 254 -4.44 -23.35 34.60
CA SER A 254 -5.83 -23.58 35.05
C SER A 254 -6.90 -22.92 34.19
N ASN A 255 -6.52 -22.17 33.15
CA ASN A 255 -7.45 -21.49 32.24
C ASN A 255 -7.89 -22.43 31.11
N TYR A 256 -8.62 -23.47 31.43
CA TYR A 256 -9.00 -24.55 30.50
C TYR A 256 -9.75 -24.07 29.26
N TYR A 257 -10.44 -22.93 29.33
CA TYR A 257 -11.21 -22.37 28.21
C TYR A 257 -10.44 -21.29 27.41
N GLY A 258 -9.24 -20.96 27.86
CA GLY A 258 -8.35 -20.01 27.18
C GLY A 258 -8.03 -18.75 27.98
N THR A 259 -7.01 -18.08 27.55
CA THR A 259 -6.52 -16.80 28.09
C THR A 259 -6.46 -15.77 26.97
N VAL A 260 -6.90 -14.55 27.24
CA VAL A 260 -6.82 -13.43 26.29
C VAL A 260 -6.02 -12.30 26.95
N LEU A 261 -4.90 -11.90 26.33
CA LEU A 261 -4.18 -10.69 26.73
C LEU A 261 -4.48 -9.56 25.75
N ASN A 262 -4.78 -8.39 26.30
CA ASN A 262 -4.91 -7.17 25.51
C ASN A 262 -3.54 -6.58 25.13
N ALA A 263 -3.53 -5.65 24.19
CA ALA A 263 -2.31 -5.04 23.65
C ALA A 263 -1.39 -4.39 24.72
N GLN A 264 -1.94 -3.82 25.78
CA GLN A 264 -1.15 -3.22 26.86
C GLN A 264 -0.46 -4.29 27.71
N THR A 265 -1.18 -5.33 28.07
CA THR A 265 -0.59 -6.46 28.81
C THR A 265 0.48 -7.16 27.97
N LEU A 266 0.24 -7.40 26.67
CA LEU A 266 1.24 -8.00 25.75
C LEU A 266 2.53 -7.19 25.68
N GLU A 267 2.44 -5.86 25.72
CA GLU A 267 3.60 -4.97 25.68
C GLU A 267 4.50 -5.10 26.91
N HIS A 268 3.91 -5.37 28.07
CA HIS A 268 4.61 -5.45 29.36
C HIS A 268 4.79 -6.87 29.86
N ALA A 269 4.29 -7.88 29.18
CA ALA A 269 4.41 -9.27 29.57
C ALA A 269 5.72 -9.90 29.05
N VAL A 270 6.39 -10.60 29.95
CA VAL A 270 7.56 -11.44 29.63
C VAL A 270 7.14 -12.90 29.78
N PRO A 271 6.83 -13.60 28.68
CA PRO A 271 6.34 -14.97 28.73
C PRO A 271 7.47 -15.98 28.92
N THR A 272 7.10 -17.12 29.50
CA THR A 272 7.92 -18.32 29.61
C THR A 272 7.05 -19.52 29.25
N LEU A 273 7.48 -20.37 28.33
CA LEU A 273 6.80 -21.63 28.05
C LEU A 273 7.07 -22.61 29.19
N ARG A 274 6.04 -23.28 29.68
CA ARG A 274 6.21 -24.30 30.70
C ARG A 274 6.90 -25.54 30.12
N ASN A 275 7.74 -26.20 30.92
CA ASN A 275 8.54 -27.36 30.48
C ASN A 275 7.71 -28.61 30.20
N ASP A 276 6.45 -28.65 30.66
CA ASP A 276 5.52 -29.78 30.40
C ASP A 276 4.75 -29.65 29.09
N VAL A 277 4.86 -28.50 28.38
CA VAL A 277 4.33 -28.31 27.05
C VAL A 277 5.23 -28.98 26.01
N GLU A 278 4.68 -29.92 25.27
CA GLU A 278 5.40 -30.71 24.25
C GLU A 278 5.15 -30.16 22.82
N LYS A 279 4.01 -29.47 22.60
CA LYS A 279 3.58 -29.02 21.28
C LYS A 279 2.95 -27.64 21.34
N ILE A 280 3.17 -26.85 20.29
CA ILE A 280 2.44 -25.61 20.00
C ILE A 280 1.65 -25.80 18.72
N ILE A 281 0.36 -25.48 18.72
CA ILE A 281 -0.50 -25.55 17.53
C ILE A 281 -1.15 -24.19 17.30
N VAL A 282 -0.77 -23.56 16.21
CA VAL A 282 -1.34 -22.28 15.73
C VAL A 282 -2.54 -22.61 14.86
N ILE A 283 -3.70 -22.02 15.16
CA ILE A 283 -4.97 -22.31 14.47
C ILE A 283 -5.58 -21.00 13.98
N GLU A 284 -5.85 -20.90 12.69
CA GLU A 284 -6.30 -19.67 12.04
C GLU A 284 -7.79 -19.40 12.30
N ASN A 285 -8.61 -20.42 12.20
CA ASN A 285 -10.06 -20.26 12.34
C ASN A 285 -10.53 -20.36 13.79
N LYS A 286 -11.40 -19.42 14.20
CA LYS A 286 -11.90 -19.32 15.57
C LYS A 286 -12.71 -20.54 16.01
N ALA A 287 -13.60 -21.06 15.15
CA ALA A 287 -14.44 -22.22 15.49
C ALA A 287 -13.58 -23.49 15.69
N ASN A 288 -12.55 -23.67 14.84
CA ASN A 288 -11.60 -24.77 14.95
C ASN A 288 -10.77 -24.65 16.24
N TYR A 289 -10.31 -23.43 16.59
CA TYR A 289 -9.61 -23.19 17.85
C TYR A 289 -10.49 -23.47 19.08
N GLU A 290 -11.72 -23.00 19.08
CA GLU A 290 -12.66 -23.23 20.18
C GLU A 290 -13.02 -24.73 20.35
N SER A 291 -13.06 -25.49 19.25
CA SER A 291 -13.34 -26.93 19.28
C SER A 291 -12.19 -27.76 19.89
N MET A 292 -10.98 -27.19 20.04
CA MET A 292 -9.89 -27.93 20.69
C MET A 292 -10.16 -28.12 22.17
N GLU A 293 -10.13 -29.34 22.62
CA GLU A 293 -10.14 -29.65 24.04
C GLU A 293 -8.81 -29.29 24.69
N TYR A 294 -8.87 -28.87 25.95
CA TYR A 294 -7.66 -28.57 26.72
C TYR A 294 -6.79 -29.82 26.90
N ASP A 295 -5.51 -29.69 26.53
CA ASP A 295 -4.48 -30.69 26.79
C ASP A 295 -3.32 -30.01 27.51
N PRO A 296 -2.88 -30.44 28.71
CA PRO A 296 -1.81 -29.81 29.46
C PRO A 296 -0.44 -29.83 28.73
N LYS A 297 -0.29 -30.73 27.75
CA LYS A 297 0.94 -30.85 26.94
C LYS A 297 0.93 -30.02 25.66
N VAL A 298 -0.18 -29.36 25.35
CA VAL A 298 -0.37 -28.62 24.10
C VAL A 298 -0.73 -27.16 24.38
N LEU A 299 -0.02 -26.26 23.72
CA LEU A 299 -0.37 -24.84 23.65
C LEU A 299 -1.08 -24.57 22.32
N TYR A 300 -2.38 -24.32 22.36
CA TYR A 300 -3.14 -23.85 21.19
C TYR A 300 -3.13 -22.33 21.14
N ILE A 301 -2.75 -21.75 20.01
CA ILE A 301 -2.71 -20.29 19.81
C ILE A 301 -3.67 -19.93 18.69
N PHE A 302 -4.60 -19.02 18.95
CA PHE A 302 -5.49 -18.50 17.92
C PHE A 302 -4.77 -17.45 17.07
N CYS A 303 -4.72 -17.71 15.78
CA CYS A 303 -4.11 -16.82 14.78
C CYS A 303 -5.22 -16.25 13.89
N HIS A 304 -5.64 -15.05 14.16
CA HIS A 304 -6.75 -14.38 13.46
C HIS A 304 -6.37 -13.80 12.08
N GLY A 305 -5.35 -14.35 11.42
CA GLY A 305 -4.67 -13.84 10.24
C GLY A 305 -3.21 -13.56 10.54
N TYR A 306 -2.71 -12.38 10.17
CA TYR A 306 -1.35 -11.97 10.51
C TYR A 306 -1.28 -11.44 11.95
N PHE A 307 -0.36 -11.98 12.73
CA PHE A 307 -0.11 -11.47 14.08
C PHE A 307 0.42 -10.04 14.04
N SER A 308 -0.11 -9.19 14.91
CA SER A 308 0.36 -7.82 15.08
C SER A 308 1.79 -7.76 15.64
N PRO A 309 2.50 -6.62 15.55
CA PRO A 309 3.87 -6.51 16.05
C PRO A 309 4.03 -6.85 17.54
N LYS A 310 3.04 -6.54 18.39
CA LYS A 310 3.08 -6.87 19.83
C LYS A 310 2.88 -8.36 20.08
N GLU A 311 2.00 -9.00 19.31
CA GLU A 311 1.81 -10.46 19.35
C GLU A 311 3.05 -11.19 18.86
N VAL A 312 3.63 -10.76 17.74
CA VAL A 312 4.89 -11.33 17.21
C VAL A 312 5.99 -11.24 18.25
N ARG A 313 6.19 -10.07 18.87
CA ARG A 313 7.20 -9.87 19.91
C ARG A 313 6.98 -10.81 21.11
N PHE A 314 5.76 -10.91 21.61
CA PHE A 314 5.42 -11.80 22.72
C PHE A 314 5.71 -13.27 22.37
N LEU A 315 5.25 -13.73 21.19
CA LEU A 315 5.47 -15.10 20.73
C LEU A 315 6.95 -15.41 20.46
N GLN A 316 7.72 -14.46 19.94
CA GLN A 316 9.17 -14.60 19.79
C GLN A 316 9.87 -14.73 21.15
N MET A 317 9.43 -13.98 22.16
CA MET A 317 9.98 -14.12 23.53
C MET A 317 9.60 -15.47 24.14
N LEU A 318 8.37 -15.93 23.94
CA LEU A 318 7.92 -17.26 24.35
C LEU A 318 8.78 -18.37 23.72
N MET A 319 9.04 -18.28 22.41
CA MET A 319 9.85 -19.25 21.70
C MET A 319 11.32 -19.28 22.16
N LYS A 320 11.87 -18.18 22.66
CA LYS A 320 13.22 -18.16 23.25
C LYS A 320 13.35 -18.99 24.53
N THR A 321 12.24 -19.24 25.21
CA THR A 321 12.17 -20.05 26.44
C THR A 321 11.71 -21.48 26.20
N ALA A 322 11.31 -21.77 24.96
CA ALA A 322 10.86 -23.10 24.57
C ALA A 322 12.03 -24.09 24.50
N PRO A 323 11.80 -25.38 24.86
CA PRO A 323 12.76 -26.45 24.60
C PRO A 323 13.12 -26.56 23.11
N GLU A 324 14.36 -26.97 22.79
CA GLU A 324 14.80 -27.14 21.39
C GLU A 324 13.97 -28.16 20.63
N GLU A 325 13.43 -29.17 21.32
CA GLU A 325 12.64 -30.26 20.76
C GLU A 325 11.15 -29.90 20.58
N ILE A 326 10.72 -28.68 20.98
CA ILE A 326 9.30 -28.27 20.84
C ILE A 326 8.82 -28.37 19.40
N GLN A 327 7.70 -29.05 19.20
CA GLN A 327 7.11 -29.15 17.88
C GLN A 327 6.06 -28.07 17.69
N CYS A 328 6.23 -27.25 16.66
CA CYS A 328 5.29 -26.20 16.31
C CYS A 328 4.52 -26.57 15.05
N TYR A 329 3.20 -26.52 15.14
CA TYR A 329 2.27 -26.87 14.07
C TYR A 329 1.41 -25.67 13.69
N HIS A 330 0.99 -25.62 12.44
CA HIS A 330 0.02 -24.62 11.95
C HIS A 330 -1.12 -25.31 11.21
N TRP A 331 -2.33 -24.89 11.52
CA TRP A 331 -3.55 -25.29 10.86
C TRP A 331 -4.29 -24.04 10.39
N GLY A 332 -4.39 -23.86 9.10
CA GLY A 332 -5.08 -22.75 8.44
C GLY A 332 -5.87 -23.22 7.22
N ASP A 333 -6.36 -22.26 6.46
CA ASP A 333 -7.06 -22.50 5.20
C ASP A 333 -6.11 -23.11 4.16
N MET A 334 -6.63 -24.01 3.35
CA MET A 334 -5.91 -24.52 2.19
C MET A 334 -6.24 -23.68 0.95
N ASP A 335 -5.81 -22.43 1.01
CA ASP A 335 -5.93 -21.44 -0.06
C ASP A 335 -4.66 -20.56 -0.15
N TYR A 336 -4.70 -19.54 -1.00
CA TYR A 336 -3.58 -18.60 -1.14
C TYR A 336 -3.28 -17.85 0.17
N GLY A 337 -4.31 -17.39 0.89
CA GLY A 337 -4.15 -16.65 2.15
C GLY A 337 -3.56 -17.49 3.26
N GLY A 338 -4.12 -18.69 3.53
CA GLY A 338 -3.63 -19.57 4.58
C GLY A 338 -2.20 -20.08 4.33
N ILE A 339 -1.80 -20.29 3.06
CA ILE A 339 -0.40 -20.60 2.71
C ILE A 339 0.52 -19.43 3.06
N GLN A 340 0.12 -18.19 2.77
CA GLN A 340 0.93 -17.01 3.10
C GLN A 340 1.04 -16.79 4.61
N ILE A 341 -0.03 -16.95 5.36
CA ILE A 341 -0.02 -16.87 6.83
C ILE A 341 0.91 -17.93 7.43
N PHE A 342 0.88 -19.15 6.92
CA PHE A 342 1.82 -20.20 7.30
C PHE A 342 3.28 -19.77 7.10
N LEU A 343 3.62 -19.29 5.89
CA LEU A 343 4.97 -18.86 5.55
C LEU A 343 5.44 -17.66 6.40
N TYR A 344 4.54 -16.71 6.67
CA TYR A 344 4.81 -15.58 7.54
C TYR A 344 5.12 -16.04 8.96
N ASN A 345 4.32 -16.93 9.53
CA ASN A 345 4.48 -17.46 10.89
C ASN A 345 5.77 -18.29 11.01
N GLU A 346 6.10 -19.11 9.98
CA GLU A 346 7.35 -19.85 9.93
C GLU A 346 8.57 -18.94 9.92
N LYS A 347 8.54 -17.91 9.09
CA LYS A 347 9.64 -16.96 8.93
C LYS A 347 9.89 -16.09 10.16
N ASN A 348 8.81 -15.61 10.79
CA ASN A 348 8.90 -14.55 11.78
C ASN A 348 8.78 -15.01 13.23
N ILE A 349 8.16 -16.16 13.51
CA ILE A 349 7.80 -16.55 14.88
C ILE A 349 8.25 -17.97 15.22
N PHE A 350 7.86 -18.96 14.42
CA PHE A 350 8.02 -20.38 14.72
C PHE A 350 8.98 -21.07 13.76
N PRO A 351 10.29 -21.10 14.03
CA PRO A 351 11.23 -21.80 13.17
C PRO A 351 10.83 -23.29 12.99
N ASN A 352 10.93 -23.80 11.78
CA ASN A 352 10.56 -25.18 11.45
C ASN A 352 9.07 -25.53 11.64
N LEU A 353 8.17 -24.55 11.53
CA LEU A 353 6.72 -24.77 11.59
C LEU A 353 6.30 -25.92 10.68
N ILE A 354 5.41 -26.80 11.18
CA ILE A 354 4.95 -28.01 10.50
C ILE A 354 3.50 -27.79 10.07
N PRO A 355 3.14 -28.00 8.79
CA PRO A 355 1.73 -27.96 8.38
C PRO A 355 0.96 -29.11 9.05
N TRP A 356 -0.15 -28.80 9.73
CA TRP A 356 -1.02 -29.79 10.34
C TRP A 356 -2.40 -29.70 9.72
N LYS A 357 -2.88 -30.81 9.17
CA LYS A 357 -4.12 -30.86 8.37
C LYS A 357 -4.11 -29.91 7.15
N MET A 358 -2.99 -29.30 6.83
CA MET A 358 -2.71 -28.57 5.59
C MET A 358 -1.85 -29.44 4.67
N ASP A 359 -2.34 -30.64 4.39
CA ASP A 359 -1.63 -31.68 3.62
C ASP A 359 -2.52 -32.27 2.52
N VAL A 360 -1.90 -32.99 1.60
CA VAL A 360 -2.61 -33.59 0.47
C VAL A 360 -3.67 -34.60 0.88
N PRO A 361 -3.45 -35.48 1.90
CA PRO A 361 -4.50 -36.36 2.38
C PRO A 361 -5.73 -35.60 2.91
N SER A 362 -5.54 -34.62 3.77
CA SER A 362 -6.64 -33.79 4.31
C SER A 362 -7.37 -33.03 3.21
N TYR A 363 -6.65 -32.47 2.25
CA TYR A 363 -7.19 -31.78 1.09
C TYR A 363 -8.09 -32.72 0.24
N LYS A 364 -7.58 -33.90 -0.10
CA LYS A 364 -8.33 -34.87 -0.90
C LYS A 364 -9.58 -35.36 -0.17
N ALA A 365 -9.48 -35.66 1.13
CA ALA A 365 -10.61 -36.03 1.95
C ALA A 365 -11.71 -34.97 2.01
N ALA A 366 -11.34 -33.71 2.00
CA ALA A 366 -12.31 -32.62 1.93
C ALA A 366 -13.00 -32.55 0.55
N LEU A 367 -12.24 -32.72 -0.55
CA LEU A 367 -12.82 -32.74 -1.90
C LEU A 367 -13.79 -33.92 -2.10
N GLU A 368 -13.49 -35.11 -1.57
CA GLU A 368 -14.38 -36.28 -1.62
C GLU A 368 -15.72 -36.02 -0.91
N LYS A 369 -15.73 -35.13 0.08
CA LYS A 369 -16.94 -34.68 0.79
C LYS A 369 -17.62 -33.48 0.12
N GLU A 370 -17.22 -33.10 -1.09
CA GLU A 370 -17.74 -31.95 -1.85
C GLU A 370 -17.59 -30.61 -1.11
N LYS A 371 -16.55 -30.47 -0.27
CA LYS A 371 -16.30 -29.30 0.57
C LYS A 371 -15.33 -28.28 -0.09
N GLY A 372 -15.17 -28.30 -1.41
CA GLY A 372 -14.27 -27.41 -2.13
C GLY A 372 -14.96 -26.14 -2.64
N ILE A 373 -14.25 -25.00 -2.59
CA ILE A 373 -14.65 -23.72 -3.18
C ILE A 373 -13.85 -23.50 -4.45
N LYS A 374 -14.49 -23.04 -5.51
CA LYS A 374 -13.82 -22.84 -6.80
C LYS A 374 -12.77 -21.72 -6.73
N LEU A 375 -11.54 -22.05 -7.07
CA LEU A 375 -10.43 -21.11 -7.18
C LEU A 375 -10.69 -20.05 -8.26
N CYS A 376 -10.67 -18.78 -7.90
CA CYS A 376 -10.84 -17.69 -8.87
C CYS A 376 -9.54 -17.42 -9.64
N SER A 377 -9.66 -16.88 -10.87
CA SER A 377 -8.52 -16.65 -11.77
C SER A 377 -7.45 -15.70 -11.19
N LYS A 378 -7.85 -14.77 -10.31
CA LYS A 378 -6.92 -13.84 -9.65
C LYS A 378 -6.06 -14.57 -8.61
N LYS A 379 -6.68 -15.37 -7.74
CA LYS A 379 -5.97 -16.18 -6.75
C LYS A 379 -5.12 -17.27 -7.42
N GLN A 380 -5.60 -17.87 -8.52
CA GLN A 380 -4.83 -18.85 -9.28
C GLN A 380 -3.47 -18.29 -9.74
N LYS A 381 -3.47 -17.12 -10.38
CA LYS A 381 -2.22 -16.45 -10.83
C LYS A 381 -1.27 -16.15 -9.68
N LYS A 382 -1.79 -15.79 -8.52
CA LYS A 382 -1.00 -15.52 -7.32
C LYS A 382 -0.37 -16.81 -6.78
N LEU A 383 -1.15 -17.90 -6.69
CA LEU A 383 -0.66 -19.21 -6.29
C LEU A 383 0.43 -19.74 -7.24
N GLU A 384 0.25 -19.56 -8.56
CA GLU A 384 1.24 -19.97 -9.56
C GLU A 384 2.60 -19.27 -9.34
N ALA A 385 2.59 -18.02 -8.92
CA ALA A 385 3.79 -17.22 -8.68
C ALA A 385 4.42 -17.45 -7.27
N LEU A 386 3.66 -18.01 -6.32
CA LEU A 386 4.07 -18.17 -4.93
C LEU A 386 5.05 -19.33 -4.76
N ASN A 387 6.16 -19.09 -4.07
CA ASN A 387 6.99 -20.17 -3.53
C ASN A 387 6.41 -20.62 -2.19
N ALA A 388 5.70 -21.75 -2.17
CA ALA A 388 4.98 -22.24 -1.01
C ALA A 388 5.81 -23.07 -0.03
N GLY A 389 7.12 -23.22 -0.25
CA GLY A 389 8.02 -23.94 0.67
C GLY A 389 7.51 -25.36 1.01
N LYS A 390 7.28 -25.63 2.30
CA LYS A 390 6.76 -26.94 2.77
C LYS A 390 5.38 -27.28 2.24
N LEU A 391 4.60 -26.29 1.80
CA LEU A 391 3.25 -26.44 1.24
C LEU A 391 3.22 -26.53 -0.29
N GLU A 392 4.39 -26.68 -0.95
CA GLU A 392 4.46 -26.70 -2.41
C GLU A 392 3.62 -27.81 -3.04
N VAL A 393 3.62 -29.00 -2.44
CA VAL A 393 2.81 -30.14 -2.95
C VAL A 393 1.30 -29.86 -2.78
N LEU A 394 0.89 -29.27 -1.66
CA LEU A 394 -0.49 -28.85 -1.44
C LEU A 394 -0.91 -27.79 -2.45
N LYS A 395 -0.07 -26.76 -2.68
CA LYS A 395 -0.29 -25.72 -3.67
C LYS A 395 -0.55 -26.31 -5.07
N GLN A 396 0.26 -27.28 -5.51
CA GLN A 396 0.07 -27.92 -6.79
C GLN A 396 -1.30 -28.66 -6.86
N CYS A 397 -1.68 -29.35 -5.79
CA CYS A 397 -3.00 -29.99 -5.73
C CYS A 397 -4.16 -28.98 -5.83
N ILE A 398 -4.04 -27.81 -5.20
CA ILE A 398 -5.04 -26.71 -5.29
C ILE A 398 -5.12 -26.20 -6.74
N LEU A 399 -3.99 -25.99 -7.40
CA LEU A 399 -3.94 -25.51 -8.79
C LEU A 399 -4.51 -26.54 -9.79
N GLU A 400 -4.19 -27.82 -9.62
CA GLU A 400 -4.67 -28.89 -10.48
C GLU A 400 -6.19 -29.08 -10.37
N ASN A 401 -6.73 -29.09 -9.16
CA ASN A 401 -8.16 -29.27 -8.92
C ASN A 401 -8.97 -27.98 -9.07
N LYS A 402 -8.29 -26.81 -9.06
CA LYS A 402 -8.91 -25.47 -9.07
C LYS A 402 -9.93 -25.26 -7.95
N MET A 403 -9.65 -25.81 -6.80
CA MET A 403 -10.50 -25.78 -5.61
C MET A 403 -9.69 -25.33 -4.40
N GLU A 404 -10.28 -24.51 -3.54
CA GLU A 404 -9.77 -24.07 -2.24
C GLU A 404 -10.59 -24.77 -1.14
N ILE A 405 -10.01 -24.98 0.04
CA ILE A 405 -10.70 -25.56 1.21
C ILE A 405 -10.55 -24.61 2.39
N GLU A 406 -11.66 -24.17 2.95
CA GLU A 406 -11.68 -23.42 4.21
C GLU A 406 -11.54 -24.35 5.41
N GLN A 407 -10.85 -23.90 6.43
CA GLN A 407 -10.53 -24.71 7.62
C GLN A 407 -11.76 -25.24 8.35
N GLU A 408 -12.86 -24.46 8.39
CA GLU A 408 -14.14 -24.87 9.00
C GLU A 408 -14.72 -26.12 8.35
N MET A 409 -14.41 -26.37 7.10
CA MET A 409 -14.93 -27.54 6.38
C MET A 409 -14.29 -28.85 6.84
N LEU A 410 -13.27 -28.78 7.69
CA LEU A 410 -12.51 -29.93 8.19
C LEU A 410 -12.93 -30.39 9.61
N ILE A 411 -13.93 -29.73 10.19
CA ILE A 411 -14.53 -30.11 11.49
C ILE A 411 -15.47 -31.29 11.30
#